data_04e8e5d968781198f6834ba8dc45cc7c
#
_entry.id   04e8e5d968781198f6834ba8dc45cc7c
#
_cell.length_a   1.000
_cell.length_b   1.000
_cell.length_c   1.000
_cell.angle_alpha   90.00
_cell.angle_beta   90.00
_cell.angle_gamma   90.00
#
_symmetry.space_group_name_H-M   'P 1'
#
loop_
_entity.id
_entity.type
_entity.pdbx_description
1 polymer ?
#
loop_
_entity_poly.entity_id
_entity_poly.type
_entity_poly.pdbx_seq_one_letter_code
_entity_poly.pdbx_strand_id
1 'polypeptide(L)'
;TAACLLEGSIVIMVDNSPAAMIIPTSLFSILEDANDYYFPPITGTYLRLTRIITSIVAIYITPLFLLLIEHPEWVPQVFDFILIEDEVNVPPVIQFLILEFAIDGLKMASINTPNMLTTPLSIVAGIVFGDYTVNSGWFNSEIMLYMAFVAVANYTQANMELGYAIKFFRMLCLILTAAFGLGGFIVGSLLIVAALFLNPVLNGRGYLFPLFPFDGQQLLRRFFRVSLPYVCLLYTSPSPRDPKTS
;
A
#
# COMPACT_ATOMS: atom_id res chain seq x y z
N THR A 1 15.51 2.64 -13.28
CA THR A 1 16.30 1.63 -14.04
C THR A 1 17.77 1.65 -13.64
N ALA A 2 18.49 2.80 -13.74
CA ALA A 2 19.93 2.87 -13.43
C ALA A 2 20.26 2.47 -11.99
N ALA A 3 19.52 2.96 -11.00
CA ALA A 3 19.71 2.60 -9.60
C ALA A 3 19.52 1.10 -9.34
N CYS A 4 18.52 0.47 -9.96
CA CYS A 4 18.28 -0.97 -9.83
C CYS A 4 19.43 -1.80 -10.44
N LEU A 5 20.02 -1.35 -11.54
CA LEU A 5 21.22 -1.98 -12.12
C LEU A 5 22.41 -1.92 -11.16
N LEU A 6 22.60 -0.78 -10.49
CA LEU A 6 23.67 -0.60 -9.49
C LEU A 6 23.45 -1.47 -8.25
N GLU A 7 22.21 -1.82 -7.94
CA GLU A 7 21.83 -2.75 -6.86
C GLU A 7 21.90 -4.23 -7.28
N GLY A 8 22.31 -4.51 -8.53
CA GLY A 8 22.47 -5.88 -9.04
C GLY A 8 21.20 -6.50 -9.63
N SER A 9 20.17 -5.71 -9.94
CA SER A 9 18.98 -6.18 -10.65
C SER A 9 19.24 -6.26 -12.17
N ILE A 10 18.56 -7.19 -12.83
CA ILE A 10 18.54 -7.31 -14.29
C ILE A 10 17.43 -6.42 -14.82
N VAL A 11 17.75 -5.54 -15.77
CA VAL A 11 16.77 -4.68 -16.43
C VAL A 11 16.63 -5.10 -17.88
N ILE A 12 15.44 -5.50 -18.28
CA ILE A 12 15.11 -5.87 -19.65
C ILE A 12 14.34 -4.70 -20.28
N MET A 13 14.93 -4.12 -21.32
CA MET A 13 14.31 -3.09 -22.13
C MET A 13 13.97 -3.66 -23.50
N VAL A 14 12.76 -3.41 -23.96
CA VAL A 14 12.29 -3.82 -25.27
C VAL A 14 12.15 -2.58 -26.13
N ASP A 15 12.63 -2.65 -27.36
CA ASP A 15 12.52 -1.53 -28.31
C ASP A 15 11.04 -1.20 -28.54
N ASN A 16 10.76 0.09 -28.72
CA ASN A 16 9.40 0.62 -28.90
C ASN A 16 8.43 0.40 -27.68
N SER A 17 8.97 0.09 -26.48
CA SER A 17 8.18 -0.01 -25.25
C SER A 17 8.54 1.11 -24.28
N PRO A 18 7.56 1.84 -23.70
CA PRO A 18 7.83 2.87 -22.69
C PRO A 18 8.19 2.28 -21.31
N ALA A 19 8.07 0.97 -21.15
CA ALA A 19 8.27 0.26 -19.88
C ALA A 19 9.54 -0.62 -19.93
N ALA A 20 10.21 -0.74 -18.79
CA ALA A 20 11.31 -1.67 -18.57
C ALA A 20 10.93 -2.70 -17.51
N MET A 21 11.30 -3.97 -17.72
CA MET A 21 11.10 -5.04 -16.77
C MET A 21 12.33 -5.18 -15.88
N ILE A 22 12.12 -5.26 -14.56
CA ILE A 22 13.17 -5.40 -13.55
C ILE A 22 13.01 -6.75 -12.87
N ILE A 23 14.08 -7.55 -12.84
CA ILE A 23 14.10 -8.92 -12.27
C ILE A 23 15.37 -9.08 -11.42
N PRO A 24 15.31 -9.75 -10.25
CA PRO A 24 14.15 -10.23 -9.52
C PRO A 24 13.42 -9.10 -8.78
N THR A 25 12.12 -9.26 -8.58
CA THR A 25 11.30 -8.28 -7.86
C THR A 25 10.90 -8.86 -6.51
N SER A 26 11.08 -8.08 -5.43
CA SER A 26 10.61 -8.41 -4.08
C SER A 26 9.54 -7.41 -3.64
N LEU A 27 8.78 -7.73 -2.60
CA LEU A 27 7.78 -6.81 -2.02
C LEU A 27 8.42 -5.45 -1.68
N PHE A 28 9.61 -5.47 -1.08
CA PHE A 28 10.32 -4.24 -0.70
C PHE A 28 10.73 -3.40 -1.91
N SER A 29 11.11 -4.03 -3.04
CA SER A 29 11.46 -3.28 -4.25
C SER A 29 10.26 -2.65 -4.95
N ILE A 30 9.06 -3.22 -4.78
CA ILE A 30 7.81 -2.64 -5.30
C ILE A 30 7.34 -1.45 -4.44
N LEU A 31 7.64 -1.49 -3.13
CA LEU A 31 7.33 -0.40 -2.20
C LEU A 31 8.26 0.81 -2.37
N GLU A 32 9.43 0.63 -2.97
CA GLU A 32 10.39 1.70 -3.23
C GLU A 32 9.94 2.56 -4.43
N ASP A 33 10.17 3.88 -4.34
CA ASP A 33 9.94 4.80 -5.44
C ASP A 33 11.28 5.24 -6.04
N ALA A 34 11.29 5.46 -7.35
CA ALA A 34 12.47 6.00 -8.05
C ALA A 34 12.90 7.37 -7.50
N ASN A 35 11.97 8.17 -7.05
CA ASN A 35 12.23 9.49 -6.47
C ASN A 35 12.98 9.40 -5.13
N ASP A 36 12.84 8.31 -4.38
CA ASP A 36 13.54 8.14 -3.10
C ASP A 36 15.06 8.19 -3.27
N TYR A 37 15.56 7.89 -4.47
CA TYR A 37 17.00 7.93 -4.79
C TYR A 37 17.54 9.35 -5.03
N TYR A 38 16.69 10.31 -5.31
CA TYR A 38 17.10 11.71 -5.56
C TYR A 38 17.15 12.53 -4.26
N PHE A 39 16.48 12.10 -3.22
CA PHE A 39 16.46 12.80 -1.92
C PHE A 39 17.69 12.44 -1.05
N PRO A 40 18.04 13.28 -0.07
CA PRO A 40 19.03 12.92 0.96
C PRO A 40 18.67 11.61 1.68
N PRO A 41 19.64 10.84 2.20
CA PRO A 41 19.37 9.54 2.82
C PRO A 41 18.33 9.56 3.95
N ILE A 42 18.31 10.60 4.76
CA ILE A 42 17.35 10.77 5.86
C ILE A 42 15.93 10.92 5.32
N THR A 43 15.73 11.80 4.35
CA THR A 43 14.42 12.04 3.73
C THR A 43 13.93 10.81 2.98
N GLY A 44 14.81 10.15 2.20
CA GLY A 44 14.47 8.92 1.51
C GLY A 44 14.08 7.78 2.46
N THR A 45 14.75 7.66 3.61
CA THR A 45 14.41 6.70 4.66
C THR A 45 13.02 7.00 5.25
N TYR A 46 12.75 8.27 5.57
CA TYR A 46 11.45 8.69 6.08
C TYR A 46 10.31 8.34 5.10
N LEU A 47 10.47 8.65 3.82
CA LEU A 47 9.46 8.36 2.79
C LEU A 47 9.21 6.86 2.64
N ARG A 48 10.25 6.03 2.66
CA ARG A 48 10.11 4.56 2.63
C ARG A 48 9.34 4.03 3.83
N LEU A 49 9.72 4.45 5.04
CA LEU A 49 9.02 4.04 6.27
C LEU A 49 7.56 4.48 6.26
N THR A 50 7.29 5.72 5.89
CA THR A 50 5.92 6.23 5.76
C THR A 50 5.11 5.39 4.79
N ARG A 51 5.66 5.01 3.62
CA ARG A 51 4.96 4.20 2.62
C ARG A 51 4.67 2.78 3.13
N ILE A 52 5.60 2.15 3.83
CA ILE A 52 5.40 0.83 4.45
C ILE A 52 4.31 0.89 5.52
N ILE A 53 4.40 1.87 6.43
CA ILE A 53 3.40 2.04 7.50
C ILE A 53 2.02 2.31 6.93
N THR A 54 1.91 3.24 5.97
CA THR A 54 0.64 3.57 5.30
C THR A 54 0.05 2.36 4.56
N SER A 55 0.86 1.51 3.96
CA SER A 55 0.39 0.28 3.30
C SER A 55 -0.22 -0.70 4.30
N ILE A 56 0.45 -0.92 5.43
CA ILE A 56 -0.04 -1.81 6.50
C ILE A 56 -1.33 -1.25 7.11
N VAL A 57 -1.33 0.04 7.45
CA VAL A 57 -2.51 0.71 8.02
C VAL A 57 -3.67 0.67 7.03
N ALA A 58 -3.42 0.92 5.74
CA ALA A 58 -4.46 0.87 4.71
C ALA A 58 -5.13 -0.50 4.58
N ILE A 59 -4.43 -1.60 4.85
CA ILE A 59 -5.03 -2.96 4.84
C ILE A 59 -5.93 -3.17 6.05
N TYR A 60 -5.47 -2.77 7.23
CA TYR A 60 -6.08 -3.19 8.48
C TYR A 60 -7.04 -2.17 9.11
N ILE A 61 -6.98 -0.88 8.73
CA ILE A 61 -7.74 0.18 9.40
C ILE A 61 -9.26 -0.04 9.34
N THR A 62 -9.79 -0.42 8.18
CA THR A 62 -11.25 -0.62 8.01
C THR A 62 -11.75 -1.89 8.66
N PRO A 63 -11.12 -3.08 8.53
CA PRO A 63 -11.57 -4.26 9.25
C PRO A 63 -11.36 -4.15 10.76
N LEU A 64 -10.30 -3.45 11.22
CA LEU A 64 -10.09 -3.21 12.64
C LEU A 64 -11.18 -2.28 13.21
N PHE A 65 -11.52 -1.22 12.49
CA PHE A 65 -12.60 -0.32 12.90
C PHE A 65 -13.95 -1.05 12.98
N LEU A 66 -14.24 -1.91 11.99
CA LEU A 66 -15.45 -2.74 12.04
C LEU A 66 -15.49 -3.63 13.31
N LEU A 67 -14.35 -4.23 13.65
CA LEU A 67 -14.22 -5.06 14.83
C LEU A 67 -14.42 -4.26 16.13
N LEU A 68 -13.94 -3.01 16.18
CA LEU A 68 -14.13 -2.12 17.32
C LEU A 68 -15.60 -1.70 17.49
N ILE A 69 -16.34 -1.53 16.39
CA ILE A 69 -17.80 -1.28 16.44
C ILE A 69 -18.54 -2.49 17.01
N GLU A 70 -18.15 -3.71 16.63
CA GLU A 70 -18.76 -4.94 17.14
C GLU A 70 -18.43 -5.19 18.62
N HIS A 71 -17.27 -4.72 19.09
CA HIS A 71 -16.78 -4.91 20.45
C HIS A 71 -16.37 -3.58 21.10
N PRO A 72 -17.34 -2.69 21.42
CA PRO A 72 -17.04 -1.37 22.00
C PRO A 72 -16.36 -1.47 23.37
N GLU A 73 -16.51 -2.57 24.09
CA GLU A 73 -15.86 -2.87 25.36
C GLU A 73 -14.31 -2.91 25.30
N TRP A 74 -13.75 -3.08 24.11
CA TRP A 74 -12.29 -3.07 23.91
C TRP A 74 -11.72 -1.66 23.77
N VAL A 75 -12.56 -0.68 23.52
CA VAL A 75 -12.14 0.71 23.36
C VAL A 75 -12.05 1.36 24.73
N PRO A 76 -10.86 1.87 25.13
CA PRO A 76 -10.73 2.66 26.35
C PRO A 76 -11.57 3.95 26.24
N GLN A 77 -12.17 4.39 27.35
CA GLN A 77 -13.01 5.60 27.40
C GLN A 77 -12.38 6.86 26.79
N VAL A 78 -11.04 6.94 26.79
CA VAL A 78 -10.30 8.06 26.17
C VAL A 78 -10.47 8.09 24.63
N PHE A 79 -10.82 6.95 24.02
CA PHE A 79 -10.97 6.77 22.59
C PHE A 79 -12.43 6.57 22.15
N ASP A 80 -13.40 6.81 23.00
CA ASP A 80 -14.82 6.66 22.67
C ASP A 80 -15.24 7.48 21.44
N PHE A 81 -14.57 8.60 21.20
CA PHE A 81 -14.81 9.45 20.02
C PHE A 81 -14.48 8.76 18.67
N ILE A 82 -13.83 7.58 18.69
CA ILE A 82 -13.52 6.78 17.48
C ILE A 82 -14.75 5.99 17.04
N LEU A 83 -15.66 5.65 17.99
CA LEU A 83 -16.86 4.89 17.72
C LEU A 83 -17.92 5.77 17.03
N ILE A 84 -18.84 5.12 16.36
CA ILE A 84 -19.95 5.80 15.67
C ILE A 84 -20.92 6.33 16.75
N GLU A 85 -21.14 7.65 16.77
CA GLU A 85 -22.10 8.31 17.66
C GLU A 85 -23.48 8.45 17.02
N ASP A 86 -23.53 8.54 15.68
CA ASP A 86 -24.76 8.76 14.92
C ASP A 86 -25.57 7.47 14.72
N GLU A 87 -26.87 7.62 14.43
CA GLU A 87 -27.73 6.49 14.07
C GLU A 87 -27.25 5.80 12.79
N VAL A 88 -27.05 4.49 12.85
CA VAL A 88 -26.59 3.68 11.74
C VAL A 88 -27.77 3.23 10.89
N ASN A 89 -28.06 3.93 9.80
CA ASN A 89 -29.14 3.58 8.87
C ASN A 89 -28.73 2.47 7.88
N VAL A 90 -27.46 2.46 7.48
CA VAL A 90 -26.90 1.47 6.56
C VAL A 90 -25.79 0.70 7.27
N PRO A 91 -25.76 -0.64 7.20
CA PRO A 91 -24.71 -1.44 7.85
C PRO A 91 -23.31 -0.95 7.48
N PRO A 92 -22.37 -0.78 8.45
CA PRO A 92 -21.04 -0.23 8.22
C PRO A 92 -20.27 -0.92 7.10
N VAL A 93 -20.41 -2.24 6.97
CA VAL A 93 -19.76 -3.03 5.91
C VAL A 93 -20.19 -2.57 4.53
N ILE A 94 -21.50 -2.33 4.35
CA ILE A 94 -22.07 -1.87 3.06
C ILE A 94 -21.59 -0.47 2.77
N GLN A 95 -21.53 0.41 3.78
CA GLN A 95 -20.98 1.75 3.63
C GLN A 95 -19.52 1.70 3.12
N PHE A 96 -18.66 0.87 3.74
CA PHE A 96 -17.29 0.68 3.30
C PHE A 96 -17.20 0.19 1.86
N LEU A 97 -17.99 -0.82 1.47
CA LEU A 97 -17.97 -1.37 0.13
C LEU A 97 -18.42 -0.35 -0.93
N ILE A 98 -19.48 0.41 -0.66
CA ILE A 98 -19.97 1.46 -1.56
C ILE A 98 -18.90 2.54 -1.74
N LEU A 99 -18.26 2.97 -0.65
CA LEU A 99 -17.21 3.99 -0.70
C LEU A 99 -15.96 3.51 -1.45
N GLU A 100 -15.59 2.23 -1.33
CA GLU A 100 -14.51 1.64 -2.15
C GLU A 100 -14.79 1.75 -3.64
N PHE A 101 -16.02 1.41 -4.07
CA PHE A 101 -16.42 1.56 -5.46
C PHE A 101 -16.48 3.02 -5.91
N ALA A 102 -16.98 3.91 -5.05
CA ALA A 102 -17.07 5.34 -5.34
C ALA A 102 -15.67 5.95 -5.54
N ILE A 103 -14.71 5.63 -4.66
CA ILE A 103 -13.31 6.09 -4.76
C ILE A 103 -12.65 5.59 -6.05
N ASP A 104 -12.86 4.33 -6.42
CA ASP A 104 -12.35 3.80 -7.69
C ASP A 104 -13.00 4.47 -8.89
N GLY A 105 -14.32 4.68 -8.83
CA GLY A 105 -15.04 5.43 -9.86
C GLY A 105 -14.47 6.83 -10.07
N LEU A 106 -14.19 7.55 -8.98
CA LEU A 106 -13.54 8.86 -9.03
C LEU A 106 -12.13 8.79 -9.60
N LYS A 107 -11.35 7.77 -9.21
CA LYS A 107 -10.00 7.54 -9.76
C LYS A 107 -10.05 7.28 -11.27
N MET A 108 -10.95 6.41 -11.72
CA MET A 108 -11.13 6.14 -13.16
C MET A 108 -11.63 7.37 -13.92
N ALA A 109 -12.57 8.12 -13.35
CA ALA A 109 -13.05 9.36 -13.92
C ALA A 109 -11.92 10.38 -14.06
N SER A 110 -11.05 10.53 -13.06
CA SER A 110 -9.92 11.48 -13.11
C SER A 110 -8.90 11.14 -14.20
N ILE A 111 -8.67 9.86 -14.49
CA ILE A 111 -7.76 9.41 -15.56
C ILE A 111 -8.33 9.69 -16.94
N ASN A 112 -9.65 9.54 -17.10
CA ASN A 112 -10.33 9.68 -18.40
C ASN A 112 -10.82 11.10 -18.68
N THR A 113 -10.74 12.00 -17.70
CA THR A 113 -11.29 13.36 -17.84
C THR A 113 -10.17 14.34 -18.24
N PRO A 114 -10.42 15.23 -19.22
CA PRO A 114 -9.47 16.30 -19.55
C PRO A 114 -9.15 17.18 -18.34
N ASN A 115 -7.93 17.65 -18.22
CA ASN A 115 -7.43 18.42 -17.08
C ASN A 115 -8.32 19.62 -16.68
N MET A 116 -9.02 20.23 -17.66
CA MET A 116 -9.94 21.35 -17.40
C MET A 116 -11.16 20.97 -16.56
N LEU A 117 -11.60 19.71 -16.60
CA LEU A 117 -12.77 19.22 -15.87
C LEU A 117 -12.43 18.49 -14.57
N THR A 118 -11.17 18.22 -14.31
CA THR A 118 -10.73 17.50 -13.09
C THR A 118 -11.07 18.29 -11.83
N THR A 119 -10.88 19.61 -11.81
CA THR A 119 -11.20 20.44 -10.65
C THR A 119 -12.71 20.50 -10.38
N PRO A 120 -13.60 20.78 -11.36
CA PRO A 120 -15.04 20.71 -11.13
C PRO A 120 -15.51 19.33 -10.65
N LEU A 121 -14.98 18.24 -11.22
CA LEU A 121 -15.29 16.87 -10.79
C LEU A 121 -14.92 16.63 -9.33
N SER A 122 -13.75 17.09 -8.91
CA SER A 122 -13.30 16.96 -7.51
C SER A 122 -14.18 17.74 -6.53
N ILE A 123 -14.66 18.94 -6.92
CA ILE A 123 -15.55 19.73 -6.08
C ILE A 123 -16.92 19.04 -5.96
N VAL A 124 -17.49 18.58 -7.06
CA VAL A 124 -18.77 17.84 -7.04
C VAL A 124 -18.64 16.56 -6.21
N ALA A 125 -17.55 15.81 -6.38
CA ALA A 125 -17.29 14.63 -5.59
C ALA A 125 -17.19 14.95 -4.09
N GLY A 126 -16.47 16.01 -3.72
CA GLY A 126 -16.36 16.45 -2.32
C GLY A 126 -17.68 16.82 -1.69
N ILE A 127 -18.53 17.57 -2.40
CA ILE A 127 -19.86 17.97 -1.91
C ILE A 127 -20.82 16.78 -1.85
N VAL A 128 -20.89 15.97 -2.92
CA VAL A 128 -21.85 14.87 -3.01
C VAL A 128 -21.48 13.73 -2.08
N PHE A 129 -20.22 13.28 -2.09
CA PHE A 129 -19.78 12.17 -1.23
C PHE A 129 -19.36 12.60 0.18
N GLY A 130 -19.07 13.88 0.40
CA GLY A 130 -18.80 14.41 1.72
C GLY A 130 -20.06 14.87 2.42
N ASP A 131 -20.38 16.15 2.28
CA ASP A 131 -21.42 16.80 3.09
C ASP A 131 -22.81 16.22 2.88
N TYR A 132 -23.20 15.96 1.62
CA TYR A 132 -24.57 15.56 1.33
C TYR A 132 -24.91 14.16 1.83
N THR A 133 -24.00 13.20 1.67
CA THR A 133 -24.26 11.80 2.06
C THR A 133 -24.25 11.60 3.57
N VAL A 134 -23.43 12.37 4.29
CA VAL A 134 -23.43 12.37 5.76
C VAL A 134 -24.69 13.04 6.29
N ASN A 135 -25.01 14.25 5.80
CA ASN A 135 -26.20 14.99 6.22
C ASN A 135 -27.52 14.27 5.90
N SER A 136 -27.55 13.44 4.86
CA SER A 136 -28.71 12.62 4.50
C SER A 136 -28.79 11.31 5.29
N GLY A 137 -27.81 11.00 6.15
CA GLY A 137 -27.79 9.80 6.96
C GLY A 137 -27.46 8.50 6.20
N TRP A 138 -26.91 8.60 4.98
CA TRP A 138 -26.46 7.43 4.22
C TRP A 138 -25.15 6.87 4.72
N PHE A 139 -24.22 7.76 5.10
CA PHE A 139 -22.90 7.39 5.62
C PHE A 139 -22.64 8.07 6.95
N ASN A 140 -22.00 7.36 7.86
CA ASN A 140 -21.51 7.91 9.11
C ASN A 140 -20.21 8.70 8.88
N SER A 141 -20.01 9.78 9.63
CA SER A 141 -18.85 10.67 9.52
C SER A 141 -17.53 9.94 9.78
N GLU A 142 -17.50 9.02 10.73
CA GLU A 142 -16.34 8.23 11.11
C GLU A 142 -15.92 7.30 9.95
N ILE A 143 -16.88 6.62 9.32
CA ILE A 143 -16.62 5.75 8.16
C ILE A 143 -16.03 6.55 7.00
N MET A 144 -16.59 7.76 6.75
CA MET A 144 -16.07 8.67 5.73
C MET A 144 -14.63 9.08 6.03
N LEU A 145 -14.32 9.39 7.29
CA LEU A 145 -12.96 9.75 7.72
C LEU A 145 -11.96 8.61 7.47
N TYR A 146 -12.28 7.38 7.87
CA TYR A 146 -11.41 6.22 7.64
C TYR A 146 -11.21 5.92 6.16
N MET A 147 -12.29 6.05 5.36
CA MET A 147 -12.19 5.86 3.92
C MET A 147 -11.40 6.96 3.22
N ALA A 148 -11.49 8.20 3.69
CA ALA A 148 -10.65 9.29 3.20
C ALA A 148 -9.16 9.00 3.49
N PHE A 149 -8.82 8.53 4.69
CA PHE A 149 -7.46 8.10 5.02
C PHE A 149 -6.96 6.97 4.11
N VAL A 150 -7.80 5.95 3.89
CA VAL A 150 -7.50 4.83 3.00
C VAL A 150 -7.27 5.30 1.55
N ALA A 151 -8.09 6.24 1.05
CA ALA A 151 -7.92 6.81 -0.28
C ALA A 151 -6.57 7.52 -0.41
N VAL A 152 -6.21 8.38 0.57
CA VAL A 152 -4.91 9.05 0.61
C VAL A 152 -3.77 8.02 0.67
N ALA A 153 -3.88 7.01 1.52
CA ALA A 153 -2.89 5.94 1.64
C ALA A 153 -2.68 5.17 0.31
N ASN A 154 -3.75 4.96 -0.44
CA ASN A 154 -3.70 4.33 -1.77
C ASN A 154 -2.96 5.20 -2.81
N TYR A 155 -3.09 6.53 -2.73
CA TYR A 155 -2.38 7.46 -3.62
C TYR A 155 -0.89 7.60 -3.28
N THR A 156 -0.46 7.24 -2.07
CA THR A 156 0.96 7.25 -1.69
C THR A 156 1.76 6.08 -2.27
N GLN A 157 1.08 5.07 -2.82
CA GLN A 157 1.76 3.91 -3.41
C GLN A 157 2.44 4.27 -4.72
N ALA A 158 3.72 3.89 -4.85
CA ALA A 158 4.51 4.12 -6.06
C ALA A 158 4.00 3.31 -7.25
N ASN A 159 3.47 2.11 -6.97
CA ASN A 159 2.99 1.17 -7.98
C ASN A 159 1.46 1.03 -7.89
N MET A 160 0.77 1.24 -9.03
CA MET A 160 -0.70 1.09 -9.10
C MET A 160 -1.15 -0.34 -8.81
N GLU A 161 -0.40 -1.35 -9.27
CA GLU A 161 -0.73 -2.76 -9.04
C GLU A 161 -0.68 -3.11 -7.55
N LEU A 162 0.32 -2.58 -6.83
CA LEU A 162 0.40 -2.72 -5.38
C LEU A 162 -0.80 -2.06 -4.68
N GLY A 163 -1.21 -0.89 -5.13
CA GLY A 163 -2.40 -0.20 -4.60
C GLY A 163 -3.66 -1.06 -4.73
N TYR A 164 -3.87 -1.69 -5.88
CA TYR A 164 -5.00 -2.61 -6.08
C TYR A 164 -4.85 -3.90 -5.26
N ALA A 165 -3.66 -4.46 -5.13
CA ALA A 165 -3.43 -5.63 -4.27
C ALA A 165 -3.77 -5.33 -2.81
N ILE A 166 -3.32 -4.19 -2.27
CA ILE A 166 -3.66 -3.71 -0.92
C ILE A 166 -5.17 -3.58 -0.77
N LYS A 167 -5.85 -3.00 -1.77
CA LYS A 167 -7.30 -2.88 -1.78
C LYS A 167 -8.01 -4.24 -1.72
N PHE A 168 -7.64 -5.19 -2.58
CA PHE A 168 -8.25 -6.52 -2.58
C PHE A 168 -8.05 -7.25 -1.26
N PHE A 169 -6.86 -7.17 -0.67
CA PHE A 169 -6.59 -7.75 0.63
C PHE A 169 -7.40 -7.08 1.74
N ARG A 170 -7.55 -5.76 1.71
CA ARG A 170 -8.42 -5.04 2.65
C ARG A 170 -9.87 -5.47 2.52
N MET A 171 -10.43 -5.50 1.30
CA MET A 171 -11.81 -5.94 1.05
C MET A 171 -12.04 -7.39 1.50
N LEU A 172 -11.10 -8.28 1.22
CA LEU A 172 -11.15 -9.67 1.67
C LEU A 172 -11.21 -9.74 3.20
N CYS A 173 -10.29 -9.03 3.88
CA CYS A 173 -10.24 -9.00 5.34
C CYS A 173 -11.51 -8.38 5.92
N LEU A 174 -12.03 -7.29 5.34
CA LEU A 174 -13.26 -6.63 5.76
C LEU A 174 -14.47 -7.58 5.67
N ILE A 175 -14.65 -8.26 4.55
CA ILE A 175 -15.77 -9.19 4.33
C ILE A 175 -15.68 -10.38 5.30
N LEU A 176 -14.49 -10.94 5.52
CA LEU A 176 -14.30 -12.03 6.48
C LEU A 176 -14.55 -11.57 7.91
N THR A 177 -14.12 -10.36 8.28
CA THR A 177 -14.40 -9.78 9.60
C THR A 177 -15.89 -9.57 9.79
N ALA A 178 -16.60 -9.07 8.78
CA ALA A 178 -18.05 -8.90 8.82
C ALA A 178 -18.82 -10.21 8.97
N ALA A 179 -18.30 -11.31 8.39
CA ALA A 179 -18.97 -12.61 8.44
C ALA A 179 -18.69 -13.39 9.72
N PHE A 180 -17.51 -13.29 10.30
CA PHE A 180 -17.00 -14.14 11.38
C PHE A 180 -16.40 -13.35 12.56
N GLY A 181 -16.58 -12.03 12.62
CA GLY A 181 -16.02 -11.17 13.65
C GLY A 181 -14.51 -11.30 13.80
N LEU A 182 -14.02 -11.43 15.02
CA LEU A 182 -12.60 -11.61 15.32
C LEU A 182 -11.98 -12.83 14.61
N GLY A 183 -12.70 -13.94 14.50
CA GLY A 183 -12.24 -15.13 13.77
C GLY A 183 -11.98 -14.84 12.30
N GLY A 184 -12.86 -14.07 11.66
CA GLY A 184 -12.71 -13.62 10.29
C GLY A 184 -11.51 -12.70 10.08
N PHE A 185 -11.25 -11.78 11.02
CA PHE A 185 -10.08 -10.92 11.00
C PHE A 185 -8.76 -11.72 11.06
N ILE A 186 -8.69 -12.71 11.97
CA ILE A 186 -7.51 -13.58 12.09
C ILE A 186 -7.30 -14.40 10.82
N VAL A 187 -8.35 -15.02 10.31
CA VAL A 187 -8.28 -15.83 9.06
C VAL A 187 -7.89 -14.93 7.87
N GLY A 188 -8.49 -13.75 7.73
CA GLY A 188 -8.14 -12.79 6.70
C GLY A 188 -6.67 -12.38 6.76
N SER A 189 -6.16 -12.07 7.95
CA SER A 189 -4.75 -11.73 8.17
C SER A 189 -3.82 -12.90 7.83
N LEU A 190 -4.17 -14.13 8.20
CA LEU A 190 -3.40 -15.33 7.86
C LEU A 190 -3.38 -15.58 6.34
N LEU A 191 -4.49 -15.36 5.65
CA LEU A 191 -4.56 -15.48 4.19
C LEU A 191 -3.67 -14.46 3.49
N ILE A 192 -3.63 -13.21 3.98
CA ILE A 192 -2.73 -12.18 3.46
C ILE A 192 -1.27 -12.60 3.62
N VAL A 193 -0.89 -13.05 4.81
CA VAL A 193 0.46 -13.53 5.10
C VAL A 193 0.79 -14.76 4.23
N ALA A 194 -0.11 -15.72 4.13
CA ALA A 194 0.07 -16.89 3.28
C ALA A 194 0.25 -16.51 1.80
N ALA A 195 -0.54 -15.57 1.28
CA ALA A 195 -0.41 -15.09 -0.09
C ALA A 195 0.96 -14.46 -0.35
N LEU A 196 1.52 -13.71 0.62
CA LEU A 196 2.85 -13.14 0.52
C LEU A 196 3.96 -14.21 0.53
N PHE A 197 3.80 -15.28 1.31
CA PHE A 197 4.78 -16.38 1.36
C PHE A 197 4.70 -17.33 0.15
N LEU A 198 3.49 -17.56 -0.36
CA LEU A 198 3.25 -18.49 -1.46
C LEU A 198 3.54 -17.90 -2.84
N ASN A 199 3.80 -16.59 -2.92
CA ASN A 199 4.06 -15.94 -4.19
C ASN A 199 5.42 -16.38 -4.78
N PRO A 200 5.46 -17.12 -5.91
CA PRO A 200 6.70 -17.61 -6.49
C PRO A 200 7.49 -16.50 -7.15
N VAL A 201 8.79 -16.46 -6.91
CA VAL A 201 9.74 -15.53 -7.59
C VAL A 201 10.72 -16.31 -8.45
N LEU A 202 11.01 -15.78 -9.63
CA LEU A 202 11.82 -16.42 -10.67
C LEU A 202 13.25 -16.82 -10.26
N ASN A 203 13.78 -16.36 -9.12
CA ASN A 203 15.19 -16.57 -8.76
C ASN A 203 15.40 -17.41 -7.50
N GLY A 204 14.44 -18.24 -7.08
CA GLY A 204 14.57 -19.07 -5.87
C GLY A 204 14.69 -18.30 -4.54
N ARG A 205 14.78 -16.96 -4.57
CA ARG A 205 14.65 -16.10 -3.40
C ARG A 205 13.17 -15.79 -3.22
N GLY A 206 12.65 -15.92 -1.98
CA GLY A 206 11.24 -15.68 -1.69
C GLY A 206 10.82 -14.23 -2.01
N TYR A 207 9.52 -14.02 -2.27
CA TYR A 207 8.93 -12.69 -2.53
C TYR A 207 9.17 -11.71 -1.35
N LEU A 208 9.24 -12.23 -0.13
CA LEU A 208 9.53 -11.50 1.10
C LEU A 208 11.04 -11.31 1.37
N PHE A 209 11.91 -11.65 0.42
CA PHE A 209 13.33 -11.36 0.60
C PHE A 209 13.55 -9.85 0.76
N PRO A 210 14.37 -9.37 1.72
CA PRO A 210 15.29 -10.07 2.64
C PRO A 210 14.73 -10.47 4.02
N LEU A 211 13.41 -10.45 4.20
CA LEU A 211 12.78 -10.89 5.46
C LEU A 211 12.82 -12.42 5.61
N PHE A 212 12.61 -13.14 4.49
CA PHE A 212 12.68 -14.58 4.43
C PHE A 212 13.29 -15.06 3.09
N PRO A 213 14.46 -15.72 3.07
CA PRO A 213 15.38 -15.99 4.21
C PRO A 213 15.95 -14.70 4.81
N PHE A 214 16.18 -14.71 6.13
CA PHE A 214 16.56 -13.51 6.86
C PHE A 214 18.01 -13.08 6.55
N ASP A 215 18.14 -11.89 5.96
CA ASP A 215 19.41 -11.20 5.76
C ASP A 215 19.33 -9.81 6.40
N GLY A 216 19.90 -9.70 7.62
CA GLY A 216 19.82 -8.47 8.40
C GLY A 216 20.49 -7.27 7.75
N GLN A 217 21.59 -7.47 7.00
CA GLN A 217 22.28 -6.37 6.32
C GLN A 217 21.46 -5.84 5.13
N GLN A 218 20.86 -6.72 4.34
CA GLN A 218 20.03 -6.32 3.23
C GLN A 218 18.70 -5.75 3.72
N LEU A 219 18.14 -6.25 4.82
CA LEU A 219 16.94 -5.71 5.42
C LEU A 219 17.16 -4.26 5.90
N LEU A 220 18.26 -3.99 6.60
CA LEU A 220 18.61 -2.63 7.00
C LEU A 220 18.78 -1.69 5.79
N ARG A 221 19.40 -2.15 4.70
CA ARG A 221 19.56 -1.37 3.48
C ARG A 221 18.23 -1.07 2.78
N ARG A 222 17.22 -1.96 2.92
CA ARG A 222 15.87 -1.75 2.38
C ARG A 222 15.05 -0.77 3.21
N PHE A 223 15.18 -0.80 4.53
CA PHE A 223 14.49 0.15 5.41
C PHE A 223 15.19 1.51 5.45
N PHE A 224 16.53 1.48 5.60
CA PHE A 224 17.36 2.69 5.69
C PHE A 224 18.10 2.91 4.39
N ARG A 225 17.87 4.05 3.78
CA ARG A 225 18.59 4.42 2.57
C ARG A 225 20.05 4.74 2.91
N VAL A 226 20.96 3.97 2.34
CA VAL A 226 22.41 4.24 2.37
C VAL A 226 22.78 4.96 1.08
N SER A 227 23.78 5.86 1.14
CA SER A 227 24.25 6.58 -0.05
C SER A 227 24.80 5.61 -1.11
N LEU A 228 24.55 5.90 -2.39
CA LEU A 228 24.89 5.06 -3.55
C LEU A 228 26.32 4.52 -3.56
N PRO A 229 27.38 5.27 -3.14
CA PRO A 229 28.74 4.73 -3.12
C PRO A 229 28.93 3.49 -2.24
N TYR A 230 28.09 3.34 -1.21
CA TYR A 230 28.15 2.19 -0.27
C TYR A 230 27.23 1.02 -0.65
N VAL A 231 26.39 1.20 -1.66
CA VAL A 231 25.38 0.21 -2.09
C VAL A 231 25.70 -0.40 -3.43
N CYS A 232 26.61 0.21 -4.20
CA CYS A 232 26.93 -0.20 -5.56
C CYS A 232 27.64 -1.56 -5.58
N LEU A 233 26.88 -2.63 -5.81
CA LEU A 233 27.42 -4.00 -5.97
C LEU A 233 28.27 -4.14 -7.24
N LEU A 234 28.04 -3.31 -8.26
CA LEU A 234 28.81 -3.31 -9.48
C LEU A 234 30.26 -2.87 -9.25
N TYR A 235 30.50 -2.03 -8.24
CA TYR A 235 31.85 -1.55 -7.88
C TYR A 235 32.64 -2.56 -7.02
N THR A 236 31.93 -3.47 -6.33
CA THR A 236 32.51 -4.46 -5.44
C THR A 236 32.56 -5.87 -6.04
N SER A 237 31.85 -6.11 -7.15
CA SER A 237 31.88 -7.37 -7.87
C SER A 237 33.07 -7.39 -8.83
N PRO A 238 33.90 -8.45 -8.83
CA PRO A 238 34.97 -8.57 -9.81
C PRO A 238 34.38 -8.58 -11.22
N SER A 239 34.85 -7.69 -12.06
CA SER A 239 34.45 -7.66 -13.47
C SER A 239 34.98 -8.92 -14.18
N PRO A 240 34.24 -9.49 -15.15
CA PRO A 240 34.80 -10.55 -16.01
C PRO A 240 36.11 -10.16 -16.73
N ARG A 241 36.42 -8.86 -16.74
CA ARG A 241 37.68 -8.30 -17.29
C ARG A 241 38.78 -8.10 -16.27
N ASP A 242 38.47 -8.26 -14.98
CA ASP A 242 39.50 -8.16 -13.94
C ASP A 242 40.44 -9.37 -14.06
N PRO A 243 41.75 -9.15 -14.10
CA PRO A 243 42.70 -10.26 -14.13
C PRO A 243 42.46 -11.12 -12.88
N LYS A 244 42.26 -12.40 -13.09
CA LYS A 244 42.16 -13.36 -12.00
C LYS A 244 43.45 -13.23 -11.19
N THR A 245 43.38 -12.62 -10.04
CA THR A 245 44.43 -12.71 -9.04
C THR A 245 44.45 -14.14 -8.55
N SER A 246 45.39 -14.89 -9.08
CA SER A 246 45.76 -16.24 -8.64
C SER A 246 46.33 -16.21 -7.24
#